data_abfbe1c3109f77d2c1294970e1fd0014
#
_entry.id   abfbe1c3109f77d2c1294970e1fd0014
#
_cell.length_a   1.000
_cell.length_b   1.000
_cell.length_c   1.000
_cell.angle_alpha   90.00
_cell.angle_beta   90.00
_cell.angle_gamma   90.00
#
_symmetry.space_group_name_H-M   'P 1'
#
loop_
_entity.id
_entity.type
_entity.pdbx_description
1 polymer ?
#
loop_
_entity_poly.entity_id
_entity_poly.type
_entity_poly.pdbx_seq_one_letter_code
_entity_poly.pdbx_strand_id
1 'polypeptide(L)'
;MMHLNMNKTTKPDENMVRHMILNSLRMYRSRFKEEYGELVLCFDSRHYWRRDHFPNYKAGRKKGRESSNLDWDAIFGCLNEIKQELKDYFPYKQVEVYGAEADDIIGALCLELEYDNGKTLILSGDKDFIQLHRFKNVSQYSPITKKMINGHDPYKYLDEHILKGDTSDGVPNVLSPDNTFVDGIRQKPLSKKKIAEWTGEI
;
A
#
# COMPACT_ATOMS: atom_id res chain seq x y z
N MET A 1 -2.08 11.75 0.63
CA MET A 1 -0.67 12.14 0.91
C MET A 1 -0.67 13.61 1.26
N MET A 2 -0.35 13.95 2.50
CA MET A 2 -0.14 15.35 2.87
C MET A 2 1.18 15.81 2.30
N HIS A 3 1.18 16.89 1.53
CA HIS A 3 2.40 17.59 1.16
C HIS A 3 2.84 18.41 2.38
N LEU A 4 3.69 17.84 3.21
CA LEU A 4 4.50 18.60 4.14
C LEU A 4 5.61 19.25 3.29
N ASN A 5 5.50 20.54 3.01
CA ASN A 5 6.59 21.34 2.46
C ASN A 5 7.67 21.47 3.55
N MET A 6 8.60 20.51 3.59
CA MET A 6 9.70 20.50 4.55
C MET A 6 11.01 20.74 3.80
N ASN A 7 11.74 21.76 4.19
CA ASN A 7 13.14 21.91 3.80
C ASN A 7 13.99 20.82 4.48
N LYS A 8 15.06 20.36 3.84
CA LYS A 8 15.99 19.30 4.32
C LYS A 8 16.47 19.40 5.77
N THR A 9 16.31 20.58 6.38
CA THR A 9 16.74 20.90 7.75
C THR A 9 15.58 20.99 8.74
N THR A 10 14.35 20.84 8.30
CA THR A 10 13.18 20.99 9.18
C THR A 10 12.73 19.60 9.63
N LYS A 11 12.94 19.32 10.91
CA LYS A 11 12.36 18.13 11.55
C LYS A 11 10.83 18.22 11.49
N PRO A 12 10.13 17.08 11.33
CA PRO A 12 8.68 17.07 11.44
C PRO A 12 8.25 17.60 12.81
N ASP A 13 7.21 18.41 12.85
CA ASP A 13 6.54 18.70 14.11
C ASP A 13 5.80 17.41 14.54
N GLU A 14 6.39 16.68 15.46
CA GLU A 14 5.88 15.39 15.94
C GLU A 14 4.47 15.51 16.52
N ASN A 15 4.18 16.59 17.23
CA ASN A 15 2.86 16.83 17.79
C ASN A 15 1.82 17.04 16.69
N MET A 16 2.19 17.78 15.64
CA MET A 16 1.32 17.98 14.48
C MET A 16 1.07 16.66 13.74
N VAL A 17 2.11 15.87 13.47
CA VAL A 17 1.98 14.56 12.81
C VAL A 17 1.10 13.62 13.63
N ARG A 18 1.36 13.53 14.94
CA ARG A 18 0.57 12.75 15.90
C ARG A 18 -0.90 13.15 15.87
N HIS A 19 -1.18 14.45 15.98
CA HIS A 19 -2.53 14.99 15.93
C HIS A 19 -3.27 14.62 14.64
N MET A 20 -2.59 14.72 13.51
CA MET A 20 -3.16 14.40 12.21
C MET A 20 -3.48 12.92 12.06
N ILE A 21 -2.58 12.03 12.52
CA ILE A 21 -2.79 10.58 12.49
C ILE A 21 -3.96 10.20 13.40
N LEU A 22 -3.95 10.66 14.65
CA LEU A 22 -5.01 10.34 15.62
C LEU A 22 -6.39 10.83 15.18
N ASN A 23 -6.48 12.05 14.64
CA ASN A 23 -7.73 12.56 14.09
C ASN A 23 -8.22 11.76 12.89
N SER A 24 -7.32 11.34 12.01
CA SER A 24 -7.68 10.51 10.86
C SER A 24 -8.22 9.15 11.31
N LEU A 25 -7.53 8.48 12.23
CA LEU A 25 -7.98 7.20 12.78
C LEU A 25 -9.35 7.31 13.47
N ARG A 26 -9.53 8.34 14.33
CA ARG A 26 -10.80 8.62 14.99
C ARG A 26 -11.93 8.88 14.00
N MET A 27 -11.66 9.70 12.98
CA MET A 27 -12.65 10.05 11.95
C MET A 27 -13.10 8.82 11.18
N TYR A 28 -12.17 7.98 10.69
CA TYR A 28 -12.52 6.78 9.93
C TYR A 28 -13.19 5.74 10.80
N ARG A 29 -12.73 5.54 12.03
CA ARG A 29 -13.41 4.65 12.98
C ARG A 29 -14.85 5.11 13.23
N SER A 30 -15.06 6.39 13.53
CA SER A 30 -16.42 6.93 13.77
C SER A 30 -17.33 6.79 12.55
N ARG A 31 -16.77 6.94 11.34
CA ARG A 31 -17.55 6.90 10.11
C ARG A 31 -17.98 5.48 9.71
N PHE A 32 -17.13 4.50 9.93
CA PHE A 32 -17.30 3.18 9.31
C PHE A 32 -17.55 2.05 10.32
N LYS A 33 -17.41 2.31 11.62
CA LYS A 33 -17.50 1.27 12.65
C LYS A 33 -18.84 0.51 12.65
N GLU A 34 -19.96 1.22 12.46
CA GLU A 34 -21.28 0.58 12.49
C GLU A 34 -21.48 -0.43 11.38
N GLU A 35 -20.91 -0.17 10.21
CA GLU A 35 -21.06 -1.04 9.04
C GLU A 35 -19.96 -2.11 8.95
N TYR A 36 -18.71 -1.77 9.31
CA TYR A 36 -17.54 -2.62 9.06
C TYR A 36 -16.82 -3.09 10.34
N GLY A 37 -17.31 -2.68 11.52
CA GLY A 37 -16.71 -3.08 12.78
C GLY A 37 -15.48 -2.27 13.18
N GLU A 38 -14.59 -2.88 13.93
CA GLU A 38 -13.42 -2.20 14.50
C GLU A 38 -12.31 -1.99 13.48
N LEU A 39 -11.61 -0.86 13.65
CA LEU A 39 -10.45 -0.51 12.85
C LEU A 39 -9.22 -1.37 13.23
N VAL A 40 -8.61 -2.00 12.25
CA VAL A 40 -7.37 -2.76 12.38
C VAL A 40 -6.25 -2.01 11.64
N LEU A 41 -5.11 -1.82 12.30
CA LEU A 41 -3.94 -1.17 11.74
C LEU A 41 -2.93 -2.24 11.31
N CYS A 42 -2.64 -2.32 10.02
CA CYS A 42 -1.67 -3.26 9.46
C CYS A 42 -0.36 -2.53 9.18
N PHE A 43 0.76 -3.11 9.60
CA PHE A 43 2.09 -2.51 9.46
C PHE A 43 3.03 -3.41 8.67
N ASP A 44 3.87 -2.78 7.86
CA ASP A 44 4.97 -3.44 7.16
C ASP A 44 6.01 -3.97 8.16
N SER A 45 6.50 -5.18 7.93
CA SER A 45 7.72 -5.65 8.54
C SER A 45 8.95 -4.94 7.93
N ARG A 46 10.04 -4.86 8.69
CA ARG A 46 11.32 -4.35 8.16
C ARG A 46 11.90 -5.24 7.07
N HIS A 47 11.70 -6.54 7.19
CA HIS A 47 12.04 -7.54 6.20
C HIS A 47 10.75 -8.06 5.58
N TYR A 48 10.73 -8.27 4.26
CA TYR A 48 9.59 -8.84 3.55
C TYR A 48 10.04 -9.85 2.49
N TRP A 49 9.28 -10.92 2.39
CA TRP A 49 9.57 -12.11 1.62
C TRP A 49 9.81 -11.84 0.12
N ARG A 50 9.21 -10.77 -0.43
CA ARG A 50 9.37 -10.43 -1.86
C ARG A 50 10.82 -10.18 -2.25
N ARG A 51 11.65 -9.66 -1.33
CA ARG A 51 13.08 -9.44 -1.59
C ARG A 51 13.88 -10.72 -1.66
N ASP A 52 13.42 -11.78 -1.02
CA ASP A 52 14.10 -13.07 -1.06
C ASP A 52 13.91 -13.73 -2.44
N HIS A 53 12.79 -13.45 -3.13
CA HIS A 53 12.47 -13.93 -4.46
C HIS A 53 12.90 -12.96 -5.58
N PHE A 54 12.82 -11.65 -5.33
CA PHE A 54 13.17 -10.61 -6.28
C PHE A 54 14.03 -9.53 -5.58
N PRO A 55 15.37 -9.67 -5.59
CA PRO A 55 16.29 -8.77 -4.86
C PRO A 55 16.16 -7.30 -5.28
N ASN A 56 15.71 -7.02 -6.51
CA ASN A 56 15.51 -5.67 -7.04
C ASN A 56 14.19 -5.02 -6.58
N TYR A 57 13.36 -5.74 -5.83
CA TYR A 57 12.09 -5.22 -5.31
C TYR A 57 12.30 -3.97 -4.45
N LYS A 58 11.66 -2.88 -4.85
CA LYS A 58 11.74 -1.57 -4.18
C LYS A 58 13.17 -0.99 -4.06
N ALA A 59 14.14 -1.49 -4.84
CA ALA A 59 15.53 -1.03 -4.78
C ALA A 59 15.67 0.47 -5.10
N GLY A 60 14.88 1.00 -6.02
CA GLY A 60 14.87 2.41 -6.39
C GLY A 60 14.42 3.37 -5.29
N ARG A 61 13.67 2.89 -4.28
CA ARG A 61 13.14 3.74 -3.20
C ARG A 61 14.22 4.39 -2.34
N LYS A 62 15.36 3.69 -2.13
CA LYS A 62 16.50 4.24 -1.40
C LYS A 62 17.08 5.46 -2.12
N LYS A 63 17.37 5.33 -3.42
CA LYS A 63 17.87 6.44 -4.25
C LYS A 63 16.90 7.61 -4.29
N GLY A 64 15.59 7.34 -4.40
CA GLY A 64 14.54 8.36 -4.35
C GLY A 64 14.52 9.13 -3.02
N ARG A 65 14.73 8.46 -1.88
CA ARG A 65 14.83 9.12 -0.58
C ARG A 65 16.10 9.96 -0.45
N GLU A 66 17.22 9.44 -0.90
CA GLU A 66 18.51 10.16 -0.87
C GLU A 66 18.49 11.45 -1.72
N SER A 67 17.78 11.43 -2.84
CA SER A 67 17.59 12.61 -3.69
C SER A 67 16.51 13.59 -3.20
N SER A 68 15.74 13.18 -2.21
CA SER A 68 14.67 13.99 -1.61
C SER A 68 15.25 15.04 -0.65
N ASN A 69 14.52 16.15 -0.49
CA ASN A 69 14.85 17.20 0.49
C ASN A 69 14.30 16.94 1.89
N LEU A 70 13.73 15.76 2.14
CA LEU A 70 13.11 15.39 3.41
C LEU A 70 14.11 14.67 4.33
N ASP A 71 14.03 14.94 5.63
CA ASP A 71 14.73 14.17 6.67
C ASP A 71 13.94 12.88 6.94
N TRP A 72 14.25 11.83 6.16
CA TRP A 72 13.54 10.55 6.25
C TRP A 72 13.79 9.82 7.57
N ASP A 73 14.96 9.99 8.18
CA ASP A 73 15.28 9.35 9.46
C ASP A 73 14.42 9.96 10.58
N ALA A 74 14.28 11.28 10.61
CA ALA A 74 13.39 11.95 11.54
C ALA A 74 11.91 11.59 11.29
N ILE A 75 11.48 11.47 10.03
CA ILE A 75 10.12 11.07 9.68
C ILE A 75 9.84 9.64 10.17
N PHE A 76 10.73 8.69 9.88
CA PHE A 76 10.55 7.31 10.33
C PHE A 76 10.65 7.17 11.85
N GLY A 77 11.52 7.94 12.51
CA GLY A 77 11.58 8.01 13.95
C GLY A 77 10.24 8.41 14.56
N CYS A 78 9.70 9.54 14.12
CA CYS A 78 8.39 10.04 14.55
C CYS A 78 7.26 9.03 14.31
N LEU A 79 7.21 8.39 13.12
CA LEU A 79 6.19 7.39 12.82
C LEU A 79 6.31 6.13 13.69
N ASN A 80 7.53 5.69 14.02
CA ASN A 80 7.76 4.55 14.90
C ASN A 80 7.32 4.85 16.34
N GLU A 81 7.57 6.06 16.83
CA GLU A 81 7.11 6.51 18.16
C GLU A 81 5.57 6.52 18.21
N ILE A 82 4.91 7.11 17.21
CA ILE A 82 3.45 7.14 17.13
C ILE A 82 2.88 5.71 17.05
N LYS A 83 3.52 4.81 16.28
CA LYS A 83 3.13 3.39 16.21
C LYS A 83 3.19 2.74 17.60
N GLN A 84 4.25 3.00 18.38
CA GLN A 84 4.39 2.47 19.72
C GLN A 84 3.35 3.07 20.68
N GLU A 85 3.10 4.39 20.62
CA GLU A 85 2.06 5.06 21.41
C GLU A 85 0.67 4.49 21.11
N LEU A 86 0.36 4.24 19.82
CA LEU A 86 -0.90 3.60 19.42
C LEU A 86 -1.05 2.20 20.03
N LYS A 87 0.05 1.46 20.15
CA LYS A 87 0.07 0.13 20.74
C LYS A 87 -0.15 0.18 22.26
N ASP A 88 0.48 1.13 22.93
CA ASP A 88 0.53 1.17 24.39
C ASP A 88 -0.71 1.85 25.01
N TYR A 89 -1.29 2.83 24.30
CA TYR A 89 -2.30 3.72 24.90
C TYR A 89 -3.64 3.75 24.17
N PHE A 90 -3.76 3.10 23.02
CA PHE A 90 -5.00 3.15 22.22
C PHE A 90 -5.62 1.78 22.01
N PRO A 91 -6.97 1.69 21.91
CA PRO A 91 -7.67 0.42 21.78
C PRO A 91 -7.67 -0.15 20.34
N TYR A 92 -6.79 0.34 19.48
CA TYR A 92 -6.71 -0.17 18.10
C TYR A 92 -5.99 -1.50 18.02
N LYS A 93 -6.56 -2.46 17.32
CA LYS A 93 -5.85 -3.69 16.98
C LYS A 93 -4.73 -3.38 15.99
N GLN A 94 -3.54 -3.86 16.28
CA GLN A 94 -2.37 -3.71 15.41
C GLN A 94 -1.88 -5.08 15.00
N VAL A 95 -1.59 -5.22 13.71
CA VAL A 95 -1.06 -6.45 13.14
C VAL A 95 0.24 -6.12 12.38
N GLU A 96 1.30 -6.79 12.77
CA GLU A 96 2.59 -6.80 12.11
C GLU A 96 3.12 -8.22 12.13
N VAL A 97 3.49 -8.75 10.97
CA VAL A 97 3.98 -10.13 10.83
C VAL A 97 5.36 -10.09 10.22
N TYR A 98 6.32 -10.74 10.87
CA TYR A 98 7.67 -10.83 10.32
C TYR A 98 7.66 -11.44 8.92
N GLY A 99 8.34 -10.81 8.01
CA GLY A 99 8.42 -11.25 6.62
C GLY A 99 7.26 -10.78 5.73
N ALA A 100 6.22 -10.14 6.28
CA ALA A 100 5.06 -9.68 5.51
C ALA A 100 5.03 -8.15 5.39
N GLU A 101 4.48 -7.65 4.30
CA GLU A 101 4.06 -6.26 4.14
C GLU A 101 2.62 -6.10 4.63
N ALA A 102 2.20 -4.86 4.91
CA ALA A 102 0.83 -4.56 5.33
C ALA A 102 -0.20 -5.06 4.31
N ASP A 103 0.15 -5.03 3.02
CA ASP A 103 -0.71 -5.49 1.93
C ASP A 103 -0.96 -7.01 1.99
N ASP A 104 0.06 -7.79 2.38
CA ASP A 104 -0.07 -9.24 2.59
C ASP A 104 -1.03 -9.53 3.75
N ILE A 105 -0.89 -8.78 4.84
CA ILE A 105 -1.72 -8.91 6.04
C ILE A 105 -3.18 -8.56 5.69
N ILE A 106 -3.40 -7.45 4.98
CA ILE A 106 -4.75 -7.04 4.54
C ILE A 106 -5.36 -8.10 3.63
N GLY A 107 -4.59 -8.65 2.67
CA GLY A 107 -5.04 -9.72 1.79
C GLY A 107 -5.46 -10.98 2.55
N ALA A 108 -4.65 -11.40 3.52
CA ALA A 108 -4.95 -12.56 4.37
C ALA A 108 -6.20 -12.33 5.25
N LEU A 109 -6.35 -11.15 5.82
CA LEU A 109 -7.54 -10.78 6.60
C LEU A 109 -8.81 -10.75 5.74
N CYS A 110 -8.73 -10.23 4.51
CA CYS A 110 -9.87 -10.23 3.58
C CYS A 110 -10.31 -11.65 3.24
N LEU A 111 -9.37 -12.56 3.02
CA LEU A 111 -9.65 -13.98 2.74
C LEU A 111 -10.30 -14.66 3.94
N GLU A 112 -9.76 -14.47 5.14
CA GLU A 112 -10.27 -15.09 6.37
C GLU A 112 -11.69 -14.60 6.69
N LEU A 113 -11.92 -13.29 6.59
CA LEU A 113 -13.23 -12.68 6.87
C LEU A 113 -14.29 -12.99 5.82
N GLU A 114 -13.92 -13.48 4.62
CA GLU A 114 -14.90 -13.94 3.64
C GLU A 114 -15.67 -15.14 4.16
N TYR A 115 -15.03 -16.06 4.89
CA TYR A 115 -15.67 -17.24 5.47
C TYR A 115 -16.68 -16.88 6.57
N ASP A 116 -16.46 -15.78 7.26
CA ASP A 116 -17.33 -15.31 8.35
C ASP A 116 -18.51 -14.44 7.85
N ASN A 117 -18.63 -14.21 6.53
CA ASN A 117 -19.60 -13.29 5.92
C ASN A 117 -19.57 -11.86 6.49
N GLY A 118 -18.47 -11.47 7.10
CA GLY A 118 -18.25 -10.12 7.63
C GLY A 118 -17.93 -9.13 6.51
N LYS A 119 -18.52 -7.93 6.58
CA LYS A 119 -18.14 -6.84 5.66
C LYS A 119 -16.75 -6.32 5.99
N THR A 120 -15.91 -6.16 4.98
CA THR A 120 -14.55 -5.63 5.11
C THR A 120 -14.40 -4.35 4.30
N LEU A 121 -13.84 -3.31 4.92
CA LEU A 121 -13.48 -2.06 4.25
C LEU A 121 -11.99 -1.84 4.30
N ILE A 122 -11.34 -1.81 3.14
CA ILE A 122 -9.94 -1.41 3.00
C ILE A 122 -9.86 0.12 2.93
N LEU A 123 -9.19 0.75 3.88
CA LEU A 123 -8.95 2.19 3.91
C LEU A 123 -7.62 2.53 3.24
N SER A 124 -7.57 2.42 1.92
CA SER A 124 -6.37 2.71 1.11
C SER A 124 -6.76 3.20 -0.27
N GLY A 125 -5.98 4.14 -0.81
CA GLY A 125 -6.05 4.56 -2.21
C GLY A 125 -5.20 3.72 -3.15
N ASP A 126 -4.51 2.70 -2.63
CA ASP A 126 -3.65 1.84 -3.43
C ASP A 126 -4.48 0.98 -4.38
N LYS A 127 -4.08 0.98 -5.65
CA LYS A 127 -4.78 0.24 -6.70
C LYS A 127 -4.53 -1.27 -6.62
N ASP A 128 -3.47 -1.69 -5.94
CA ASP A 128 -3.14 -3.10 -5.82
C ASP A 128 -4.21 -3.87 -5.02
N PHE A 129 -4.96 -3.17 -4.17
CA PHE A 129 -6.12 -3.74 -3.48
C PHE A 129 -7.33 -4.00 -4.39
N ILE A 130 -7.36 -3.52 -5.63
CA ILE A 130 -8.42 -3.83 -6.59
C ILE A 130 -8.53 -5.35 -6.80
N GLN A 131 -7.42 -6.08 -6.78
CA GLN A 131 -7.42 -7.54 -6.87
C GLN A 131 -8.22 -8.23 -5.75
N LEU A 132 -8.37 -7.57 -4.59
CA LEU A 132 -9.14 -8.09 -3.45
C LEU A 132 -10.64 -7.87 -3.60
N HIS A 133 -11.10 -7.06 -4.56
CA HIS A 133 -12.54 -6.92 -4.87
C HIS A 133 -13.14 -8.21 -5.46
N ARG A 134 -12.34 -9.24 -5.73
CA ARG A 134 -12.82 -10.61 -6.03
C ARG A 134 -13.59 -11.21 -4.86
N PHE A 135 -13.33 -10.80 -3.64
CA PHE A 135 -14.08 -11.19 -2.44
C PHE A 135 -15.34 -10.32 -2.33
N LYS A 136 -16.51 -10.96 -2.27
CA LYS A 136 -17.82 -10.27 -2.33
C LYS A 136 -18.10 -9.34 -1.15
N ASN A 137 -17.46 -9.60 -0.02
CA ASN A 137 -17.61 -8.85 1.22
C ASN A 137 -16.62 -7.68 1.35
N VAL A 138 -15.70 -7.51 0.39
CA VAL A 138 -14.64 -6.49 0.42
C VAL A 138 -15.06 -5.25 -0.36
N SER A 139 -14.87 -4.10 0.28
CA SER A 139 -15.00 -2.78 -0.31
C SER A 139 -13.70 -1.99 -0.08
N GLN A 140 -13.45 -0.97 -0.89
CA GLN A 140 -12.27 -0.12 -0.75
C GLN A 140 -12.66 1.35 -0.76
N TYR A 141 -12.12 2.11 0.18
CA TYR A 141 -12.29 3.56 0.27
C TYR A 141 -10.94 4.26 0.20
N SER A 142 -10.82 5.22 -0.70
CA SER A 142 -9.61 6.06 -0.80
C SER A 142 -9.69 7.25 0.16
N PRO A 143 -8.81 7.30 1.18
CA PRO A 143 -8.71 8.46 2.07
C PRO A 143 -8.28 9.75 1.35
N ILE A 144 -7.57 9.62 0.23
CA ILE A 144 -7.03 10.73 -0.56
C ILE A 144 -8.15 11.39 -1.36
N THR A 145 -8.89 10.59 -2.14
CA THR A 145 -9.98 11.10 -2.98
C THR A 145 -11.31 11.21 -2.23
N LYS A 146 -11.39 10.65 -1.02
CA LYS A 146 -12.60 10.57 -0.17
C LYS A 146 -13.77 9.87 -0.87
N LYS A 147 -13.48 8.85 -1.68
CA LYS A 147 -14.46 8.10 -2.47
C LYS A 147 -14.25 6.60 -2.35
N MET A 148 -15.33 5.84 -2.53
CA MET A 148 -15.24 4.39 -2.76
C MET A 148 -14.57 4.14 -4.10
N ILE A 149 -13.73 3.11 -4.15
CA ILE A 149 -13.11 2.60 -5.38
C ILE A 149 -13.97 1.44 -5.86
N ASN A 150 -14.65 1.63 -6.99
CA ASN A 150 -15.61 0.69 -7.55
C ASN A 150 -15.43 0.56 -9.07
N GLY A 151 -16.11 -0.44 -9.68
CA GLY A 151 -16.24 -0.55 -11.13
C GLY A 151 -15.03 -1.15 -11.83
N HIS A 152 -14.14 -1.81 -11.10
CA HIS A 152 -13.01 -2.54 -11.65
C HIS A 152 -13.32 -4.03 -11.67
N ASP A 153 -12.89 -4.71 -12.73
CA ASP A 153 -12.81 -6.16 -12.77
C ASP A 153 -11.48 -6.56 -12.09
N PRO A 154 -11.53 -7.26 -10.93
CA PRO A 154 -10.32 -7.60 -10.17
C PRO A 154 -9.42 -8.61 -10.89
N TYR A 155 -9.98 -9.52 -11.67
CA TYR A 155 -9.22 -10.50 -12.43
C TYR A 155 -8.51 -9.85 -13.61
N LYS A 156 -9.23 -9.06 -14.39
CA LYS A 156 -8.64 -8.28 -15.48
C LYS A 156 -7.56 -7.34 -14.97
N TYR A 157 -7.81 -6.66 -13.86
CA TYR A 157 -6.81 -5.79 -13.24
C TYR A 157 -5.52 -6.55 -12.91
N LEU A 158 -5.64 -7.72 -12.29
CA LEU A 158 -4.49 -8.55 -11.91
C LEU A 158 -3.72 -9.03 -13.14
N ASP A 159 -4.40 -9.55 -14.16
CA ASP A 159 -3.78 -10.02 -15.40
C ASP A 159 -3.00 -8.90 -16.10
N GLU A 160 -3.62 -7.74 -16.24
CA GLU A 160 -2.95 -6.57 -16.81
C GLU A 160 -1.75 -6.12 -15.96
N HIS A 161 -1.88 -6.15 -14.64
CA HIS A 161 -0.83 -5.71 -13.72
C HIS A 161 0.39 -6.64 -13.79
N ILE A 162 0.16 -7.96 -13.83
CA ILE A 162 1.22 -8.95 -14.03
C ILE A 162 2.00 -8.67 -15.33
N LEU A 163 1.30 -8.37 -16.42
CA LEU A 163 1.94 -8.10 -17.71
C LEU A 163 2.70 -6.76 -17.74
N LYS A 164 2.13 -5.73 -17.11
CA LYS A 164 2.70 -4.37 -17.09
C LYS A 164 3.86 -4.22 -16.11
N GLY A 165 3.93 -5.06 -15.08
CA GLY A 165 4.80 -4.87 -13.95
C GLY A 165 4.41 -3.65 -13.11
N ASP A 166 5.23 -3.31 -12.13
CA ASP A 166 5.07 -2.15 -11.26
C ASP A 166 6.37 -1.34 -11.16
N THR A 167 6.38 -0.19 -11.82
CA THR A 167 7.54 0.70 -11.80
C THR A 167 7.82 1.27 -10.41
N SER A 168 6.79 1.47 -9.59
CA SER A 168 6.93 2.03 -8.23
C SER A 168 7.62 1.04 -7.29
N ASP A 169 7.43 -0.23 -7.53
CA ASP A 169 8.03 -1.34 -6.79
C ASP A 169 9.28 -1.92 -7.47
N GLY A 170 9.64 -1.36 -8.64
CA GLY A 170 10.84 -1.76 -9.36
C GLY A 170 10.67 -3.08 -10.12
N VAL A 171 9.43 -3.49 -10.39
CA VAL A 171 9.10 -4.70 -11.15
C VAL A 171 8.89 -4.33 -12.61
N PRO A 172 9.77 -4.74 -13.56
CA PRO A 172 9.59 -4.44 -14.96
C PRO A 172 8.44 -5.22 -15.59
N ASN A 173 7.96 -4.77 -16.74
CA ASN A 173 6.99 -5.52 -17.53
C ASN A 173 7.58 -6.84 -18.04
N VAL A 174 6.72 -7.79 -18.40
CA VAL A 174 7.09 -9.16 -18.82
C VAL A 174 8.05 -9.26 -20.02
N LEU A 175 8.23 -8.16 -20.78
CA LEU A 175 9.16 -8.12 -21.93
C LEU A 175 10.56 -7.64 -21.55
N SER A 176 10.75 -7.14 -20.34
CA SER A 176 11.97 -6.48 -19.88
C SER A 176 12.67 -7.32 -18.84
N PRO A 177 14.01 -7.34 -18.81
CA PRO A 177 14.78 -8.10 -17.81
C PRO A 177 14.62 -7.49 -16.41
N ASP A 178 14.78 -8.33 -15.39
CA ASP A 178 14.58 -8.01 -13.97
C ASP A 178 15.44 -6.86 -13.44
N ASN A 179 16.60 -6.63 -14.03
CA ASN A 179 17.53 -5.55 -13.67
C ASN A 179 17.24 -4.20 -14.36
N THR A 180 16.18 -4.11 -15.16
CA THR A 180 15.87 -2.94 -16.01
C THR A 180 15.93 -1.63 -15.22
N PHE A 181 15.29 -1.53 -14.08
CA PHE A 181 15.25 -0.27 -13.31
C PHE A 181 16.51 -0.02 -12.47
N VAL A 182 17.21 -1.07 -12.06
CA VAL A 182 18.46 -0.95 -11.31
C VAL A 182 19.57 -0.44 -12.20
N ASP A 183 19.64 -0.94 -13.43
CA ASP A 183 20.64 -0.54 -14.42
C ASP A 183 20.24 0.75 -15.17
N GLY A 184 19.08 1.32 -14.87
CA GLY A 184 18.58 2.52 -15.53
C GLY A 184 18.22 2.33 -17.01
N ILE A 185 17.90 1.08 -17.40
CA ILE A 185 17.54 0.72 -18.77
C ILE A 185 16.07 1.06 -19.00
N ARG A 186 15.73 1.51 -20.19
CA ARG A 186 14.33 1.73 -20.58
C ARG A 186 13.64 0.38 -20.81
N GLN A 187 12.44 0.21 -20.23
CA GLN A 187 11.61 -0.96 -20.48
C GLN A 187 11.29 -1.14 -21.98
N LYS A 188 11.19 -2.38 -22.42
CA LYS A 188 10.64 -2.71 -23.72
C LYS A 188 9.18 -2.25 -23.80
N PRO A 189 8.75 -1.63 -24.91
CA PRO A 189 7.39 -1.15 -25.05
C PRO A 189 6.38 -2.32 -25.05
N LEU A 190 5.37 -2.21 -24.21
CA LEU A 190 4.24 -3.13 -24.14
C LEU A 190 2.97 -2.36 -24.49
N SER A 191 2.39 -2.63 -25.67
CA SER A 191 1.20 -1.91 -26.15
C SER A 191 -0.07 -2.43 -25.49
N LYS A 192 -1.08 -1.56 -25.34
CA LYS A 192 -2.40 -1.96 -24.85
C LYS A 192 -3.04 -3.05 -25.70
N LYS A 193 -2.85 -3.01 -27.03
CA LYS A 193 -3.34 -4.05 -27.93
C LYS A 193 -2.76 -5.42 -27.60
N LYS A 194 -1.45 -5.47 -27.36
CA LYS A 194 -0.77 -6.72 -27.00
C LYS A 194 -1.21 -7.28 -25.64
N ILE A 195 -1.48 -6.39 -24.69
CA ILE A 195 -2.06 -6.78 -23.40
C ILE A 195 -3.44 -7.40 -23.62
N ALA A 196 -4.32 -6.73 -24.37
CA ALA A 196 -5.66 -7.21 -24.65
C ALA A 196 -5.67 -8.58 -25.42
N GLU A 197 -4.72 -8.76 -26.35
CA GLU A 197 -4.52 -10.06 -27.02
C GLU A 197 -4.13 -11.16 -26.02
N TRP A 198 -3.23 -10.86 -25.08
CA TRP A 198 -2.72 -11.85 -24.12
C TRP A 198 -3.66 -12.12 -22.97
N THR A 199 -4.54 -11.19 -22.62
CA THR A 199 -5.60 -11.37 -21.63
C THR A 199 -6.89 -11.96 -22.23
N GLY A 200 -6.92 -12.21 -23.54
CA GLY A 200 -8.08 -12.81 -24.22
C GLY A 200 -9.25 -11.85 -24.43
N GLU A 201 -8.99 -10.54 -24.49
CA GLU A 201 -10.01 -9.50 -24.72
C GLU A 201 -10.31 -9.27 -26.20
N ILE A 202 -9.41 -9.68 -27.11
CA ILE A 202 -9.52 -9.62 -28.58
C ILE A 202 -8.82 -10.81 -29.24
#